data_f117a1b1a004958b04cbcaf68e6b693e
#
_entry.id   f117a1b1a004958b04cbcaf68e6b693e
#
_cell.length_a   1.000
_cell.length_b   1.000
_cell.length_c   1.000
_cell.angle_alpha   90.00
_cell.angle_beta   90.00
_cell.angle_gamma   90.00
#
_symmetry.space_group_name_H-M   'P 1'
#
loop_
_entity.id
_entity.type
_entity.pdbx_description
1 polymer ?
#
loop_
_entity_poly.entity_id
_entity_poly.type
_entity_poly.pdbx_seq_one_letter_code
_entity_poly.pdbx_strand_id
1 'polypeptide(L)'
;MLKRKIFLVGHSLGGHLAAYIASEMPELVSGLIIIDSPIRPPDYDYDKHISSGPLRPIKYYSSKREILSRFRLMPPQECKNDWYLRFIAEFSIKETSDGWRWKFDDRLFRSLKRLDGYGFLFSCPALFISGSDSLLLASKIMKYMQSAFSEIMEFKVIKDAAHHVLVDKPLELAELINMELKKWN
;
A
#
# COMPACT_ATOMS: atom_id res chain seq x y z
N MET A 1 -7.06 -18.60 -18.00
CA MET A 1 -5.87 -17.92 -18.53
C MET A 1 -6.28 -16.53 -18.99
N LEU A 2 -5.64 -15.47 -18.50
CA LEU A 2 -5.94 -14.10 -18.92
C LEU A 2 -5.54 -13.95 -20.40
N LYS A 3 -6.49 -13.52 -21.24
CA LYS A 3 -6.23 -13.31 -22.68
C LYS A 3 -5.56 -11.96 -23.00
N ARG A 4 -5.45 -11.06 -22.02
CA ARG A 4 -4.85 -9.72 -22.16
C ARG A 4 -4.01 -9.42 -20.93
N LYS A 5 -2.94 -8.68 -21.12
CA LYS A 5 -2.18 -8.10 -20.02
C LYS A 5 -3.03 -7.09 -19.25
N ILE A 6 -2.74 -6.90 -17.96
CA ILE A 6 -3.46 -6.01 -17.06
C ILE A 6 -2.52 -4.94 -16.48
N PHE A 7 -3.09 -3.82 -16.08
CA PHE A 7 -2.39 -2.85 -15.25
C PHE A 7 -2.53 -3.23 -13.77
N LEU A 8 -1.45 -3.16 -13.02
CA LEU A 8 -1.43 -3.37 -11.59
C LEU A 8 -1.26 -2.03 -10.88
N VAL A 9 -2.14 -1.73 -9.95
CA VAL A 9 -2.06 -0.57 -9.07
C VAL A 9 -2.16 -1.05 -7.64
N GLY A 10 -1.12 -0.84 -6.84
CA GLY A 10 -1.06 -1.34 -5.48
C GLY A 10 -0.56 -0.31 -4.48
N HIS A 11 -1.22 -0.21 -3.32
CA HIS A 11 -0.83 0.64 -2.21
C HIS A 11 -0.25 -0.19 -1.06
N SER A 12 0.82 0.27 -0.45
CA SER A 12 1.44 -0.35 0.72
C SER A 12 1.75 -1.84 0.48
N LEU A 13 1.21 -2.77 1.26
CA LEU A 13 1.34 -4.20 1.04
C LEU A 13 0.88 -4.62 -0.38
N GLY A 14 -0.21 -4.02 -0.88
CA GLY A 14 -0.68 -4.27 -2.25
C GLY A 14 0.32 -3.83 -3.32
N GLY A 15 1.12 -2.79 -3.07
CA GLY A 15 2.20 -2.36 -3.95
C GLY A 15 3.36 -3.36 -4.00
N HIS A 16 3.75 -3.93 -2.87
CA HIS A 16 4.75 -5.01 -2.83
C HIS A 16 4.28 -6.25 -3.61
N LEU A 17 3.01 -6.65 -3.42
CA LEU A 17 2.45 -7.78 -4.16
C LEU A 17 2.37 -7.50 -5.66
N ALA A 18 1.97 -6.29 -6.04
CA ALA A 18 1.94 -5.87 -7.44
C ALA A 18 3.33 -5.88 -8.09
N ALA A 19 4.35 -5.39 -7.38
CA ALA A 19 5.74 -5.44 -7.82
C ALA A 19 6.24 -6.89 -7.99
N TYR A 20 5.92 -7.76 -7.03
CA TYR A 20 6.27 -9.17 -7.11
C TYR A 20 5.63 -9.84 -8.33
N ILE A 21 4.33 -9.63 -8.55
CA ILE A 21 3.62 -10.20 -9.72
C ILE A 21 4.21 -9.65 -11.03
N ALA A 22 4.49 -8.35 -11.11
CA ALA A 22 5.06 -7.75 -12.31
C ALA A 22 6.47 -8.28 -12.63
N SER A 23 7.25 -8.64 -11.61
CA SER A 23 8.58 -9.22 -11.75
C SER A 23 8.54 -10.71 -12.14
N GLU A 24 7.65 -11.49 -11.49
CA GLU A 24 7.57 -12.95 -11.68
C GLU A 24 6.72 -13.37 -12.89
N MET A 25 5.75 -12.52 -13.29
CA MET A 25 4.77 -12.82 -14.35
C MET A 25 4.69 -11.67 -15.36
N PRO A 26 5.79 -11.26 -16.00
CA PRO A 26 5.84 -10.09 -16.87
C PRO A 26 4.93 -10.21 -18.09
N GLU A 27 4.57 -11.43 -18.50
CA GLU A 27 3.64 -11.70 -19.59
C GLU A 27 2.19 -11.33 -19.26
N LEU A 28 1.85 -11.15 -17.98
CA LEU A 28 0.51 -10.77 -17.53
C LEU A 28 0.34 -9.27 -17.28
N VAL A 29 1.45 -8.50 -17.22
CA VAL A 29 1.41 -7.11 -16.75
C VAL A 29 1.75 -6.14 -17.87
N SER A 30 0.83 -5.19 -18.14
CA SER A 30 1.02 -4.08 -19.10
C SER A 30 1.69 -2.86 -18.49
N GLY A 31 1.51 -2.65 -17.17
CA GLY A 31 2.10 -1.53 -16.46
C GLY A 31 1.86 -1.66 -14.96
N LEU A 32 2.71 -1.02 -14.17
CA LEU A 32 2.78 -1.14 -12.72
C LEU A 32 2.77 0.24 -12.06
N ILE A 33 1.82 0.48 -11.16
CA ILE A 33 1.82 1.64 -10.28
C ILE A 33 1.91 1.18 -8.83
N ILE A 34 2.96 1.61 -8.16
CA ILE A 34 3.23 1.34 -6.74
C ILE A 34 2.97 2.62 -5.95
N ILE A 35 2.07 2.56 -4.97
CA ILE A 35 1.71 3.72 -4.17
C ILE A 35 2.22 3.51 -2.75
N ASP A 36 3.15 4.33 -2.34
CA ASP A 36 3.72 4.45 -0.98
C ASP A 36 4.07 3.10 -0.33
N SER A 37 4.76 2.24 -1.10
CA SER A 37 5.20 0.90 -0.68
C SER A 37 6.71 0.85 -0.62
N PRO A 38 7.32 1.08 0.54
CA PRO A 38 8.78 1.19 0.67
C PRO A 38 9.49 -0.13 0.34
N ILE A 39 10.25 -0.15 -0.73
CA ILE A 39 11.20 -1.24 -1.02
C ILE A 39 12.49 -0.92 -0.27
N ARG A 40 12.82 -1.73 0.70
CA ARG A 40 13.94 -1.49 1.61
C ARG A 40 15.20 -2.17 1.12
N PRO A 41 16.39 -1.63 1.45
CA PRO A 41 17.64 -2.29 1.08
C PRO A 41 17.79 -3.65 1.77
N PRO A 42 18.59 -4.57 1.22
CA PRO A 42 18.78 -5.92 1.77
C PRO A 42 19.31 -5.95 3.21
N ASP A 43 20.05 -4.92 3.61
CA ASP A 43 20.64 -4.77 4.94
C ASP A 43 19.75 -4.01 5.94
N TYR A 44 18.45 -3.82 5.60
CA TYR A 44 17.53 -3.10 6.47
C TYR A 44 17.22 -3.92 7.72
N ASP A 45 17.50 -3.32 8.90
CA ASP A 45 17.24 -3.95 10.19
C ASP A 45 15.75 -3.86 10.55
N TYR A 46 15.02 -4.92 10.26
CA TYR A 46 13.60 -5.04 10.54
C TYR A 46 13.30 -5.22 12.03
N ASP A 47 14.15 -5.90 12.76
CA ASP A 47 13.90 -6.25 14.17
C ASP A 47 13.90 -4.99 15.03
N LYS A 48 14.67 -4.00 14.63
CA LYS A 48 14.70 -2.68 15.25
C LYS A 48 13.41 -1.88 15.07
N HIS A 49 12.64 -2.15 14.01
CA HIS A 49 11.46 -1.37 13.62
C HIS A 49 10.12 -2.11 13.77
N ILE A 50 10.14 -3.43 13.95
CA ILE A 50 8.93 -4.27 13.98
C ILE A 50 8.69 -4.92 15.35
N SER A 51 9.47 -4.60 16.36
CA SER A 51 9.29 -5.10 17.74
C SER A 51 7.91 -4.82 18.36
N SER A 52 7.11 -4.00 17.70
CA SER A 52 5.72 -3.68 18.09
C SER A 52 4.74 -3.97 16.96
N GLY A 53 4.78 -5.18 16.41
CA GLY A 53 3.88 -5.59 15.33
C GLY A 53 2.41 -5.29 15.62
N PRO A 54 1.63 -4.88 14.62
CA PRO A 54 0.23 -4.46 14.75
C PRO A 54 -0.72 -5.61 15.12
N LEU A 55 -0.21 -6.80 15.40
CA LEU A 55 -0.97 -8.04 15.43
C LEU A 55 -1.49 -8.35 16.82
N ARG A 56 -2.54 -7.65 17.20
CA ARG A 56 -3.38 -8.10 18.30
C ARG A 56 -4.34 -9.20 17.81
N PRO A 57 -4.72 -10.17 18.64
CA PRO A 57 -5.72 -11.17 18.30
C PRO A 57 -7.01 -10.51 17.83
N ILE A 58 -7.77 -11.19 16.96
CA ILE A 58 -9.10 -10.74 16.54
C ILE A 58 -9.91 -10.37 17.77
N LYS A 59 -10.39 -9.12 17.78
CA LYS A 59 -11.25 -8.62 18.84
C LYS A 59 -12.67 -8.46 18.32
N TYR A 60 -13.63 -8.94 19.10
CA TYR A 60 -15.05 -8.74 18.88
C TYR A 60 -15.57 -7.57 19.72
N TYR A 61 -16.51 -6.85 19.17
CA TYR A 61 -17.13 -5.67 19.78
C TYR A 61 -18.64 -5.88 19.87
N SER A 62 -19.24 -5.33 20.92
CA SER A 62 -20.66 -5.53 21.22
C SER A 62 -21.59 -4.80 20.24
N SER A 63 -21.10 -3.75 19.57
CA SER A 63 -21.91 -2.97 18.63
C SER A 63 -21.11 -2.37 17.48
N LYS A 64 -21.82 -2.11 16.37
CA LYS A 64 -21.28 -1.35 15.22
C LYS A 64 -20.71 0.01 15.66
N ARG A 65 -21.38 0.70 16.57
CA ARG A 65 -20.94 2.01 17.08
C ARG A 65 -19.59 1.90 17.80
N GLU A 66 -19.45 0.89 18.65
CA GLU A 66 -18.22 0.67 19.41
C GLU A 66 -17.03 0.41 18.49
N ILE A 67 -17.16 -0.54 17.55
CA ILE A 67 -16.05 -0.84 16.62
C ILE A 67 -15.68 0.35 15.74
N LEU A 68 -16.66 1.10 15.19
CA LEU A 68 -16.39 2.27 14.37
C LEU A 68 -15.64 3.36 15.13
N SER A 69 -15.92 3.57 16.42
CA SER A 69 -15.16 4.54 17.24
C SER A 69 -13.69 4.16 17.44
N ARG A 70 -13.33 2.91 17.16
CA ARG A 70 -11.96 2.37 17.27
C ARG A 70 -11.22 2.36 15.96
N PHE A 71 -11.84 2.80 14.86
CA PHE A 71 -11.16 2.84 13.57
C PHE A 71 -9.93 3.74 13.61
N ARG A 72 -8.83 3.25 13.09
CA ARG A 72 -7.58 3.99 12.90
C ARG A 72 -6.90 3.48 11.65
N LEU A 73 -6.29 4.39 10.90
CA LEU A 73 -5.39 4.02 9.81
C LEU A 73 -4.13 3.35 10.37
N MET A 74 -3.53 2.46 9.59
CA MET A 74 -2.29 1.78 9.94
C MET A 74 -1.25 1.91 8.80
N PRO A 75 -0.15 2.62 9.00
CA PRO A 75 0.23 3.38 10.19
C PRO A 75 -0.74 4.52 10.51
N PRO A 76 -0.79 4.98 11.77
CA PRO A 76 -1.62 6.11 12.14
C PRO A 76 -1.19 7.36 11.38
N GLN A 77 -2.18 8.09 10.85
CA GLN A 77 -1.99 9.43 10.28
C GLN A 77 -3.23 10.27 10.49
N GLU A 78 -3.06 11.56 10.55
CA GLU A 78 -4.18 12.50 10.51
C GLU A 78 -4.75 12.56 9.09
N CYS A 79 -6.05 12.64 8.97
CA CYS A 79 -6.72 12.80 7.70
C CYS A 79 -7.78 13.88 7.78
N LYS A 80 -7.76 14.81 6.84
CA LYS A 80 -8.73 15.91 6.75
C LYS A 80 -10.08 15.48 6.17
N ASN A 81 -10.16 14.30 5.56
CA ASN A 81 -11.36 13.78 4.90
C ASN A 81 -12.14 12.83 5.82
N ASP A 82 -12.67 13.35 6.93
CA ASP A 82 -13.42 12.55 7.93
C ASP A 82 -14.55 11.72 7.33
N TRP A 83 -15.28 12.26 6.37
CA TRP A 83 -16.37 11.56 5.70
C TRP A 83 -15.86 10.32 4.96
N TYR A 84 -14.68 10.41 4.32
CA TYR A 84 -14.09 9.30 3.60
C TYR A 84 -13.53 8.23 4.57
N LEU A 85 -12.93 8.66 5.68
CA LEU A 85 -12.53 7.74 6.75
C LEU A 85 -13.72 6.97 7.33
N ARG A 86 -14.84 7.65 7.57
CA ARG A 86 -16.07 6.99 8.04
C ARG A 86 -16.58 5.97 7.03
N PHE A 87 -16.62 6.33 5.75
CA PHE A 87 -16.98 5.43 4.68
C PHE A 87 -16.09 4.18 4.68
N ILE A 88 -14.76 4.34 4.68
CA ILE A 88 -13.82 3.22 4.73
C ILE A 88 -14.06 2.36 5.99
N ALA A 89 -14.22 2.98 7.15
CA ALA A 89 -14.45 2.29 8.42
C ALA A 89 -15.70 1.41 8.35
N GLU A 90 -16.82 1.95 7.85
CA GLU A 90 -18.08 1.21 7.72
C GLU A 90 -17.97 -0.01 6.81
N PHE A 91 -17.23 0.11 5.72
CA PHE A 91 -17.00 -1.01 4.81
C PHE A 91 -15.91 -1.99 5.28
N SER A 92 -15.16 -1.62 6.32
CA SER A 92 -14.08 -2.46 6.89
C SER A 92 -14.53 -3.40 8.00
N ILE A 93 -15.80 -3.37 8.39
CA ILE A 93 -16.34 -4.18 9.47
C ILE A 93 -17.33 -5.23 8.95
N LYS A 94 -17.54 -6.26 9.75
CA LYS A 94 -18.59 -7.27 9.55
C LYS A 94 -19.18 -7.71 10.87
N GLU A 95 -20.45 -8.09 10.85
CA GLU A 95 -21.15 -8.76 11.93
C GLU A 95 -20.93 -10.26 11.86
N THR A 96 -20.82 -10.91 13.01
CA THR A 96 -20.69 -12.35 13.19
C THR A 96 -21.53 -12.80 14.39
N SER A 97 -21.64 -14.10 14.61
CA SER A 97 -22.29 -14.65 15.83
C SER A 97 -21.68 -14.15 17.13
N ASP A 98 -20.38 -13.82 17.12
CA ASP A 98 -19.64 -13.39 18.32
C ASP A 98 -19.61 -11.86 18.49
N GLY A 99 -20.26 -11.12 17.57
CA GLY A 99 -20.32 -9.66 17.55
C GLY A 99 -19.64 -9.04 16.33
N TRP A 100 -19.37 -7.75 16.41
CA TRP A 100 -18.74 -6.98 15.32
C TRP A 100 -17.23 -7.12 15.32
N ARG A 101 -16.63 -7.32 14.15
CA ARG A 101 -15.17 -7.38 14.00
C ARG A 101 -14.72 -6.67 12.72
N TRP A 102 -13.41 -6.37 12.63
CA TRP A 102 -12.78 -5.93 11.39
C TRP A 102 -12.78 -7.08 10.37
N LYS A 103 -12.96 -6.77 9.08
CA LYS A 103 -12.83 -7.74 7.98
C LYS A 103 -11.39 -8.23 7.81
N PHE A 104 -10.43 -7.42 8.24
CA PHE A 104 -9.02 -7.72 8.17
C PHE A 104 -8.69 -9.07 8.82
N ASP A 105 -7.85 -9.87 8.17
CA ASP A 105 -7.34 -11.13 8.71
C ASP A 105 -6.01 -10.86 9.42
N ASP A 106 -5.99 -11.00 10.76
CA ASP A 106 -4.81 -10.78 11.59
C ASP A 106 -3.68 -11.77 11.31
N ARG A 107 -3.99 -12.93 10.71
CA ARG A 107 -2.99 -13.94 10.34
C ARG A 107 -2.17 -13.52 9.12
N LEU A 108 -2.65 -12.57 8.31
CA LEU A 108 -1.98 -12.15 7.08
C LEU A 108 -0.51 -11.85 7.30
N PHE A 109 -0.17 -11.03 8.29
CA PHE A 109 1.22 -10.65 8.56
C PHE A 109 2.09 -11.76 9.18
N ARG A 110 1.48 -12.81 9.72
CA ARG A 110 2.22 -13.98 10.23
C ARG A 110 2.69 -14.89 9.10
N SER A 111 1.97 -14.89 7.99
CA SER A 111 2.19 -15.79 6.84
C SER A 111 2.96 -15.13 5.70
N LEU A 112 3.07 -13.79 5.71
CA LEU A 112 3.76 -13.06 4.65
C LEU A 112 5.26 -13.28 4.73
N LYS A 113 5.81 -13.87 3.67
CA LYS A 113 7.24 -13.79 3.43
C LYS A 113 7.59 -12.35 3.08
N ARG A 114 8.62 -11.83 3.71
CA ARG A 114 9.15 -10.51 3.35
C ARG A 114 9.77 -10.59 1.95
N LEU A 115 9.47 -9.59 1.13
CA LEU A 115 10.05 -9.44 -0.22
C LEU A 115 11.25 -8.49 -0.21
N ASP A 116 11.87 -8.34 0.95
CA ASP A 116 12.98 -7.42 1.17
C ASP A 116 14.23 -7.90 0.46
N GLY A 117 14.95 -7.00 -0.17
CA GLY A 117 16.13 -7.32 -0.95
C GLY A 117 15.84 -8.14 -2.20
N TYR A 118 14.57 -8.33 -2.54
CA TYR A 118 14.17 -8.94 -3.79
C TYR A 118 14.59 -8.04 -4.95
N GLY A 119 15.37 -8.55 -5.88
CA GLY A 119 15.80 -7.83 -7.06
C GLY A 119 14.67 -7.70 -8.08
N PHE A 120 13.72 -6.79 -7.85
CA PHE A 120 12.63 -6.55 -8.79
C PHE A 120 13.15 -6.11 -10.15
N LEU A 121 12.65 -6.76 -11.20
CA LEU A 121 12.87 -6.39 -12.59
C LEU A 121 11.52 -6.24 -13.28
N PHE A 122 11.27 -5.09 -13.86
CA PHE A 122 10.01 -4.81 -14.54
C PHE A 122 10.24 -4.74 -16.05
N SER A 123 9.50 -5.53 -16.82
CA SER A 123 9.47 -5.49 -18.28
C SER A 123 8.31 -4.65 -18.84
N CYS A 124 7.66 -3.89 -17.98
CA CYS A 124 6.57 -2.98 -18.31
C CYS A 124 6.87 -1.58 -17.76
N PRO A 125 6.22 -0.52 -18.25
CA PRO A 125 6.28 0.78 -17.63
C PRO A 125 5.92 0.70 -16.16
N ALA A 126 6.72 1.34 -15.30
CA ALA A 126 6.51 1.33 -13.85
C ALA A 126 6.58 2.75 -13.27
N LEU A 127 5.70 3.04 -12.33
CA LEU A 127 5.62 4.31 -11.61
C LEU A 127 5.52 4.07 -10.12
N PHE A 128 6.35 4.78 -9.35
CA PHE A 128 6.23 4.89 -7.91
C PHE A 128 5.63 6.24 -7.53
N ILE A 129 4.55 6.23 -6.75
CA ILE A 129 3.90 7.43 -6.23
C ILE A 129 4.05 7.43 -4.71
N SER A 130 4.52 8.53 -4.14
CA SER A 130 4.62 8.71 -2.69
C SER A 130 3.89 9.94 -2.20
N GLY A 131 3.47 9.92 -0.94
CA GLY A 131 3.09 11.15 -0.23
C GLY A 131 4.33 11.91 0.26
N SER A 132 4.30 13.26 0.22
CA SER A 132 5.43 14.08 0.70
C SER A 132 5.68 13.91 2.20
N ASP A 133 4.65 13.55 2.96
CA ASP A 133 4.66 13.46 4.42
C ASP A 133 4.68 12.01 4.91
N SER A 134 4.97 11.07 3.99
CA SER A 134 5.01 9.64 4.34
C SER A 134 6.17 9.33 5.29
N LEU A 135 5.85 8.88 6.49
CA LEU A 135 6.84 8.45 7.48
C LEU A 135 7.48 7.09 7.15
N LEU A 136 6.89 6.31 6.24
CA LEU A 136 7.45 5.02 5.81
C LEU A 136 8.58 5.18 4.80
N LEU A 137 8.69 6.34 4.16
CA LEU A 137 9.66 6.64 3.12
C LEU A 137 10.75 7.58 3.63
N ALA A 138 11.36 7.22 4.76
CA ALA A 138 12.52 7.95 5.26
C ALA A 138 13.57 8.18 4.15
N SER A 139 14.31 9.29 4.22
CA SER A 139 15.24 9.71 3.17
C SER A 139 16.25 8.63 2.72
N LYS A 140 16.68 7.76 3.65
CA LYS A 140 17.57 6.63 3.33
C LYS A 140 16.86 5.60 2.41
N ILE A 141 15.57 5.32 2.66
CA ILE A 141 14.79 4.38 1.85
C ILE A 141 14.55 4.95 0.45
N MET A 142 14.12 6.22 0.36
CA MET A 142 13.91 6.87 -0.93
C MET A 142 15.18 6.96 -1.77
N LYS A 143 16.32 7.31 -1.16
CA LYS A 143 17.61 7.32 -1.85
C LYS A 143 17.99 5.94 -2.39
N TYR A 144 17.78 4.89 -1.58
CA TYR A 144 18.01 3.52 -2.04
C TYR A 144 17.09 3.18 -3.22
N MET A 145 15.80 3.43 -3.11
CA MET A 145 14.83 3.11 -4.17
C MET A 145 15.17 3.85 -5.47
N GLN A 146 15.47 5.14 -5.39
CA GLN A 146 15.88 5.92 -6.56
C GLN A 146 17.17 5.40 -7.17
N SER A 147 18.18 5.06 -6.36
CA SER A 147 19.43 4.49 -6.86
C SER A 147 19.24 3.12 -7.50
N ALA A 148 18.37 2.27 -6.93
CA ALA A 148 18.20 0.90 -7.40
C ALA A 148 17.22 0.77 -8.59
N PHE A 149 16.26 1.69 -8.72
CA PHE A 149 15.13 1.49 -9.64
C PHE A 149 14.88 2.65 -10.63
N SER A 150 15.65 3.75 -10.60
CA SER A 150 15.41 4.91 -11.49
C SER A 150 15.50 4.61 -12.99
N GLU A 151 16.20 3.56 -13.37
CA GLU A 151 16.28 3.14 -14.79
C GLU A 151 15.04 2.37 -15.26
N ILE A 152 14.26 1.79 -14.33
CA ILE A 152 13.13 0.91 -14.65
C ILE A 152 11.80 1.44 -14.09
N MET A 153 11.81 2.53 -13.32
CA MET A 153 10.63 3.06 -12.65
C MET A 153 10.71 4.58 -12.49
N GLU A 154 9.66 5.29 -12.90
CA GLU A 154 9.50 6.72 -12.61
C GLU A 154 9.10 6.94 -11.15
N PHE A 155 9.42 8.15 -10.61
CA PHE A 155 9.07 8.54 -9.23
C PHE A 155 8.29 9.85 -9.24
N LYS A 156 7.13 9.86 -8.58
CA LYS A 156 6.29 11.05 -8.40
C LYS A 156 5.87 11.21 -6.95
N VAL A 157 5.71 12.47 -6.54
CA VAL A 157 5.33 12.83 -5.17
C VAL A 157 4.03 13.62 -5.19
N ILE A 158 3.07 13.22 -4.37
CA ILE A 158 1.85 13.99 -4.11
C ILE A 158 2.08 14.80 -2.83
N LYS A 159 1.96 16.12 -2.94
CA LYS A 159 2.16 17.05 -1.82
C LYS A 159 1.06 16.95 -0.79
N ASP A 160 1.40 17.25 0.47
CA ASP A 160 0.47 17.26 1.60
C ASP A 160 -0.31 15.93 1.73
N ALA A 161 0.33 14.83 1.44
CA ALA A 161 -0.19 13.47 1.62
C ALA A 161 0.81 12.63 2.42
N ALA A 162 0.31 11.84 3.37
CA ALA A 162 1.09 10.87 4.11
C ALA A 162 1.00 9.48 3.46
N HIS A 163 1.25 8.40 4.21
CA HIS A 163 1.25 7.03 3.69
C HIS A 163 -0.04 6.64 2.97
N HIS A 164 -1.20 7.01 3.52
CA HIS A 164 -2.49 6.70 2.89
C HIS A 164 -2.89 7.79 1.89
N VAL A 165 -2.08 7.96 0.85
CA VAL A 165 -2.26 8.96 -0.23
C VAL A 165 -3.68 8.93 -0.80
N LEU A 166 -4.26 7.73 -0.94
CA LEU A 166 -5.63 7.51 -1.44
C LEU A 166 -6.71 8.09 -0.51
N VAL A 167 -6.37 8.38 0.75
CA VAL A 167 -7.29 8.98 1.74
C VAL A 167 -7.08 10.48 1.81
N ASP A 168 -5.84 10.93 1.75
CA ASP A 168 -5.49 12.35 1.85
C ASP A 168 -5.82 13.11 0.56
N LYS A 169 -5.47 12.54 -0.59
CA LYS A 169 -5.55 13.17 -1.93
C LYS A 169 -6.18 12.23 -2.97
N PRO A 170 -7.42 11.76 -2.75
CA PRO A 170 -8.03 10.74 -3.61
C PRO A 170 -8.20 11.19 -5.07
N LEU A 171 -8.60 12.44 -5.30
CA LEU A 171 -8.84 12.94 -6.66
C LEU A 171 -7.53 13.17 -7.41
N GLU A 172 -6.55 13.80 -6.78
CA GLU A 172 -5.22 14.04 -7.37
C GLU A 172 -4.51 12.72 -7.71
N LEU A 173 -4.61 11.73 -6.81
CA LEU A 173 -4.09 10.39 -7.06
C LEU A 173 -4.81 9.72 -8.24
N ALA A 174 -6.13 9.80 -8.30
CA ALA A 174 -6.91 9.20 -9.39
C ALA A 174 -6.61 9.84 -10.75
N GLU A 175 -6.48 11.17 -10.79
CA GLU A 175 -6.07 11.91 -12.00
C GLU A 175 -4.67 11.51 -12.47
N LEU A 176 -3.71 11.44 -11.54
CA LEU A 176 -2.34 11.01 -11.85
C LEU A 176 -2.30 9.59 -12.42
N ILE A 177 -2.99 8.64 -11.78
CA ILE A 177 -3.09 7.26 -12.26
C ILE A 177 -3.70 7.23 -13.67
N ASN A 178 -4.82 7.94 -13.89
CA ASN A 178 -5.49 7.96 -15.18
C ASN A 178 -4.61 8.55 -16.30
N MET A 179 -3.84 9.60 -15.98
CA MET A 179 -2.87 10.18 -16.92
C MET A 179 -1.79 9.17 -17.33
N GLU A 180 -1.23 8.45 -16.38
CA GLU A 180 -0.17 7.48 -16.68
C GLU A 180 -0.71 6.27 -17.45
N LEU A 181 -1.85 5.74 -17.07
CA LEU A 181 -2.48 4.63 -17.79
C LEU A 181 -2.82 4.99 -19.26
N LYS A 182 -3.19 6.26 -19.53
CA LYS A 182 -3.41 6.74 -20.90
C LYS A 182 -2.12 6.83 -21.72
N LYS A 183 -0.96 7.09 -21.11
CA LYS A 183 0.33 7.09 -21.80
C LYS A 183 0.79 5.68 -22.16
N TRP A 184 0.38 4.70 -21.37
CA TRP A 184 0.82 3.31 -21.52
C TRP A 184 -0.10 2.44 -22.40
N ASN A 185 -1.26 2.96 -22.80
CA ASN A 185 -2.20 2.36 -23.75
C ASN A 185 -1.88 2.81 -25.18
#